data_3f5f06aed4220d12fee45b034cc7dcde
#
_entry.id   3f5f06aed4220d12fee45b034cc7dcde
#
_cell.length_a   1.000
_cell.length_b   1.000
_cell.length_c   1.000
_cell.angle_alpha   90.00
_cell.angle_beta   90.00
_cell.angle_gamma   90.00
#
_symmetry.space_group_name_H-M   'P 1'
#
loop_
_entity.id
_entity.type
_entity.pdbx_description
1 polymer ?
#
loop_
_entity_poly.entity_id
_entity_poly.type
_entity_poly.pdbx_seq_one_letter_code
_entity_poly.pdbx_strand_id
1 'polypeptide(L)'
;MRPRFALFGCNPLAIEVARCLAMAGTPFVMLDGDAARVEAAQKENLAARLIDYTDDDALRGVGIGDAIESVFCLFTEDSENVFLAISARALDPQLRIVAVCQAPEAASKLLAAGADKVVDPYEISGARVHELIQRPEVVDLLEQTVFGVQDLNVAEITIPRHSWVHGVHLSGLRKAMTQNLILLGVVDLERGRDLIF
;
A
#
# COMPACT_ATOMS: atom_id res chain seq x y z
N MET A 1 -6.19 -1.66 -20.78
CA MET A 1 -5.31 -2.48 -19.91
C MET A 1 -6.18 -3.12 -18.85
N ARG A 2 -6.02 -4.41 -18.53
CA ARG A 2 -6.84 -5.03 -17.47
C ARG A 2 -6.39 -4.49 -16.11
N PRO A 3 -7.30 -4.21 -15.15
CA PRO A 3 -6.92 -3.77 -13.80
C PRO A 3 -6.16 -4.89 -13.09
N ARG A 4 -5.09 -4.53 -12.39
CA ARG A 4 -4.32 -5.43 -11.52
C ARG A 4 -4.71 -5.26 -10.05
N PHE A 5 -5.27 -4.09 -9.72
CA PHE A 5 -5.65 -3.74 -8.36
C PHE A 5 -7.14 -3.42 -8.30
N ALA A 6 -7.83 -3.94 -7.28
CA ALA A 6 -9.21 -3.62 -6.98
C ALA A 6 -9.28 -2.89 -5.64
N LEU A 7 -9.82 -1.66 -5.66
CA LEU A 7 -10.02 -0.82 -4.49
C LEU A 7 -11.51 -0.84 -4.15
N PHE A 8 -11.85 -1.40 -3.03
CA PHE A 8 -13.21 -1.45 -2.53
C PHE A 8 -13.47 -0.32 -1.55
N GLY A 9 -14.44 0.53 -1.89
CA GLY A 9 -14.73 1.81 -1.26
C GLY A 9 -14.42 2.98 -2.19
N CYS A 10 -15.32 3.96 -2.24
CA CYS A 10 -15.16 5.21 -2.99
C CYS A 10 -15.24 6.42 -2.02
N ASN A 11 -14.66 6.28 -0.83
CA ASN A 11 -14.54 7.34 0.16
C ASN A 11 -13.29 8.21 -0.08
N PRO A 12 -13.09 9.31 0.66
CA PRO A 12 -11.93 10.20 0.47
C PRO A 12 -10.57 9.50 0.53
N LEU A 13 -10.39 8.54 1.46
CA LEU A 13 -9.14 7.79 1.56
C LEU A 13 -8.89 6.93 0.32
N ALA A 14 -9.92 6.22 -0.15
CA ALA A 14 -9.82 5.38 -1.35
C ALA A 14 -9.52 6.23 -2.61
N ILE A 15 -10.08 7.43 -2.69
CA ILE A 15 -9.80 8.40 -3.78
C ILE A 15 -8.32 8.81 -3.75
N GLU A 16 -7.74 9.09 -2.59
CA GLU A 16 -6.31 9.43 -2.50
C GLU A 16 -5.41 8.24 -2.89
N VAL A 17 -5.75 7.03 -2.46
CA VAL A 17 -5.03 5.82 -2.89
C VAL A 17 -5.11 5.65 -4.42
N ALA A 18 -6.30 5.87 -5.00
CA ALA A 18 -6.51 5.79 -6.44
C ALA A 18 -5.69 6.85 -7.21
N ARG A 19 -5.60 8.08 -6.70
CA ARG A 19 -4.77 9.14 -7.28
C ARG A 19 -3.29 8.76 -7.28
N CYS A 20 -2.78 8.20 -6.19
CA CYS A 20 -1.39 7.73 -6.11
C CYS A 20 -1.11 6.63 -7.14
N LEU A 21 -2.03 5.66 -7.29
CA LEU A 21 -1.91 4.60 -8.30
C LEU A 21 -1.96 5.15 -9.73
N ALA A 22 -2.84 6.12 -9.98
CA ALA A 22 -2.95 6.78 -11.28
C ALA A 22 -1.66 7.54 -11.65
N MET A 23 -1.07 8.28 -10.71
CA MET A 23 0.21 8.96 -10.92
C MET A 23 1.36 7.96 -11.17
N ALA A 24 1.33 6.80 -10.55
CA ALA A 24 2.29 5.72 -10.78
C ALA A 24 2.04 4.93 -12.09
N GLY A 25 0.98 5.27 -12.85
CA GLY A 25 0.60 4.56 -14.07
C GLY A 25 0.13 3.12 -13.83
N THR A 26 -0.30 2.81 -12.61
CA THR A 26 -0.70 1.47 -12.21
C THR A 26 -2.19 1.24 -12.51
N PRO A 27 -2.56 0.20 -13.27
CA PRO A 27 -3.96 -0.04 -13.63
C PRO A 27 -4.76 -0.58 -12.45
N PHE A 28 -5.86 0.10 -12.13
CA PHE A 28 -6.76 -0.26 -11.05
C PHE A 28 -8.23 -0.08 -11.43
N VAL A 29 -9.12 -0.58 -10.59
CA VAL A 29 -10.56 -0.30 -10.61
C VAL A 29 -11.03 0.00 -9.19
N MET A 30 -11.88 1.01 -9.03
CA MET A 30 -12.58 1.29 -7.78
C MET A 30 -13.97 0.66 -7.80
N LEU A 31 -14.43 0.16 -6.68
CA LEU A 31 -15.64 -0.63 -6.53
C LEU A 31 -16.37 -0.21 -5.25
N ASP A 32 -17.65 0.07 -5.36
CA ASP A 32 -18.50 0.42 -4.20
C ASP A 32 -19.94 -0.05 -4.44
N GLY A 33 -20.63 -0.36 -3.35
CA GLY A 33 -22.07 -0.68 -3.37
C GLY A 33 -22.98 0.56 -3.42
N ASP A 34 -22.42 1.75 -3.23
CA ASP A 34 -23.18 3.02 -3.24
C ASP A 34 -23.00 3.76 -4.56
N ALA A 35 -24.10 3.90 -5.30
CA ALA A 35 -24.10 4.57 -6.60
C ALA A 35 -23.67 6.05 -6.53
N ALA A 36 -23.99 6.76 -5.44
CA ALA A 36 -23.62 8.16 -5.30
C ALA A 36 -22.10 8.32 -5.09
N ARG A 37 -21.48 7.43 -4.31
CA ARG A 37 -20.02 7.40 -4.12
C ARG A 37 -19.29 7.02 -5.40
N VAL A 38 -19.82 6.06 -6.16
CA VAL A 38 -19.29 5.68 -7.49
C VAL A 38 -19.35 6.86 -8.45
N GLU A 39 -20.48 7.56 -8.52
CA GLU A 39 -20.64 8.74 -9.39
C GLU A 39 -19.68 9.87 -9.00
N ALA A 40 -19.47 10.09 -7.70
CA ALA A 40 -18.51 11.09 -7.20
C ALA A 40 -17.08 10.75 -7.66
N ALA A 41 -16.64 9.51 -7.53
CA ALA A 41 -15.32 9.06 -7.99
C ALA A 41 -15.19 9.18 -9.53
N GLN A 42 -16.23 8.86 -10.29
CA GLN A 42 -16.24 9.00 -11.75
C GLN A 42 -16.13 10.48 -12.19
N LYS A 43 -16.72 11.42 -11.45
CA LYS A 43 -16.58 12.87 -11.71
C LYS A 43 -15.14 13.35 -11.56
N GLU A 44 -14.34 12.63 -10.77
CA GLU A 44 -12.89 12.86 -10.64
C GLU A 44 -12.05 12.13 -11.70
N ASN A 45 -12.68 11.57 -12.73
CA ASN A 45 -12.07 10.78 -13.80
C ASN A 45 -11.41 9.48 -13.30
N LEU A 46 -11.85 8.94 -12.17
CA LEU A 46 -11.39 7.65 -11.65
C LEU A 46 -12.24 6.50 -12.22
N ALA A 47 -11.62 5.35 -12.47
CA ALA A 47 -12.28 4.16 -13.00
C ALA A 47 -13.10 3.47 -11.89
N ALA A 48 -14.28 3.97 -11.59
CA ALA A 48 -15.16 3.44 -10.54
C ALA A 48 -16.38 2.72 -11.12
N ARG A 49 -16.82 1.64 -10.45
CA ARG A 49 -17.99 0.83 -10.83
C ARG A 49 -18.83 0.46 -9.61
N LEU A 50 -20.13 0.42 -9.80
CA LEU A 50 -21.05 -0.14 -8.82
C LEU A 50 -20.92 -1.67 -8.79
N ILE A 51 -20.87 -2.24 -7.60
CA ILE A 51 -20.79 -3.68 -7.37
C ILE A 51 -21.55 -4.07 -6.09
N ASP A 52 -22.17 -5.22 -6.11
CA ASP A 52 -22.53 -5.92 -4.88
C ASP A 52 -21.34 -6.78 -4.44
N TYR A 53 -20.57 -6.27 -3.49
CA TYR A 53 -19.39 -6.97 -2.96
C TYR A 53 -19.73 -8.16 -2.05
N THR A 54 -21.02 -8.38 -1.76
CA THR A 54 -21.50 -9.55 -1.02
C THR A 54 -21.78 -10.75 -1.94
N ASP A 55 -21.78 -10.53 -3.25
CA ASP A 55 -21.96 -11.55 -4.28
C ASP A 55 -20.59 -12.04 -4.79
N ASP A 56 -20.28 -13.29 -4.53
CA ASP A 56 -19.03 -13.94 -4.97
C ASP A 56 -18.89 -13.96 -6.51
N ASP A 57 -19.98 -14.09 -7.26
CA ASP A 57 -19.92 -14.08 -8.72
C ASP A 57 -19.62 -12.69 -9.25
N ALA A 58 -20.12 -11.65 -8.60
CA ALA A 58 -19.74 -10.28 -8.90
C ALA A 58 -18.23 -10.03 -8.62
N LEU A 59 -17.70 -10.54 -7.51
CA LEU A 59 -16.28 -10.46 -7.17
C LEU A 59 -15.39 -11.19 -8.20
N ARG A 60 -15.80 -12.40 -8.64
CA ARG A 60 -15.14 -13.10 -9.76
C ARG A 60 -15.21 -12.32 -11.06
N GLY A 61 -16.34 -11.69 -11.32
CA GLY A 61 -16.56 -10.85 -12.52
C GLY A 61 -15.63 -9.63 -12.60
N VAL A 62 -15.16 -9.13 -11.47
CA VAL A 62 -14.11 -8.09 -11.40
C VAL A 62 -12.74 -8.65 -11.75
N GLY A 63 -12.52 -9.94 -11.53
CA GLY A 63 -11.26 -10.65 -11.82
C GLY A 63 -10.52 -11.14 -10.57
N ILE A 64 -11.19 -11.20 -9.41
CA ILE A 64 -10.62 -11.86 -8.22
C ILE A 64 -10.51 -13.37 -8.51
N GLY A 65 -9.32 -13.91 -8.28
CA GLY A 65 -8.97 -15.29 -8.65
C GLY A 65 -8.46 -15.46 -10.09
N ASP A 66 -8.31 -14.37 -10.88
CA ASP A 66 -7.79 -14.41 -12.26
C ASP A 66 -6.81 -13.26 -12.53
N ALA A 67 -7.32 -12.04 -12.68
CA ALA A 67 -6.55 -10.89 -13.18
C ALA A 67 -6.12 -9.92 -12.06
N ILE A 68 -6.84 -9.90 -10.93
CA ILE A 68 -6.56 -9.03 -9.79
C ILE A 68 -5.45 -9.64 -8.95
N GLU A 69 -4.37 -8.91 -8.77
CA GLU A 69 -3.21 -9.32 -7.97
C GLU A 69 -3.31 -8.85 -6.51
N SER A 70 -4.03 -7.74 -6.28
CA SER A 70 -4.22 -7.20 -4.94
C SER A 70 -5.58 -6.55 -4.78
N VAL A 71 -6.18 -6.79 -3.60
CA VAL A 71 -7.43 -6.16 -3.15
C VAL A 71 -7.12 -5.22 -2.00
N PHE A 72 -7.73 -4.04 -2.06
CA PHE A 72 -7.70 -3.03 -1.01
C PHE A 72 -9.11 -2.87 -0.42
N CYS A 73 -9.28 -3.25 0.85
CA CYS A 73 -10.53 -3.11 1.59
C CYS A 73 -10.50 -1.74 2.28
N LEU A 74 -11.14 -0.75 1.69
CA LEU A 74 -11.06 0.67 2.07
C LEU A 74 -12.43 1.24 2.50
N PHE A 75 -13.39 0.40 2.86
CA PHE A 75 -14.68 0.87 3.39
C PHE A 75 -14.52 1.61 4.72
N THR A 76 -15.48 2.48 5.03
CA THR A 76 -15.52 3.22 6.29
C THR A 76 -15.97 2.36 7.48
N GLU A 77 -16.59 1.22 7.22
CA GLU A 77 -17.05 0.29 8.24
C GLU A 77 -16.12 -0.93 8.32
N ASP A 78 -15.57 -1.20 9.50
CA ASP A 78 -14.67 -2.34 9.71
C ASP A 78 -15.34 -3.68 9.40
N SER A 79 -16.64 -3.82 9.63
CA SER A 79 -17.41 -5.01 9.32
C SER A 79 -17.46 -5.32 7.82
N GLU A 80 -17.55 -4.29 6.97
CA GLU A 80 -17.52 -4.44 5.51
C GLU A 80 -16.14 -4.89 5.05
N ASN A 81 -15.08 -4.32 5.62
CA ASN A 81 -13.70 -4.70 5.33
C ASN A 81 -13.40 -6.15 5.75
N VAL A 82 -13.89 -6.57 6.93
CA VAL A 82 -13.76 -7.96 7.40
C VAL A 82 -14.50 -8.92 6.47
N PHE A 83 -15.75 -8.62 6.11
CA PHE A 83 -16.55 -9.45 5.20
C PHE A 83 -15.82 -9.61 3.86
N LEU A 84 -15.41 -8.50 3.25
CA LEU A 84 -14.71 -8.52 1.96
C LEU A 84 -13.38 -9.30 2.03
N ALA A 85 -12.61 -9.15 3.11
CA ALA A 85 -11.36 -9.88 3.29
C ALA A 85 -11.59 -11.40 3.34
N ILE A 86 -12.63 -11.86 4.04
CA ILE A 86 -13.03 -13.27 4.09
C ILE A 86 -13.42 -13.77 2.70
N SER A 87 -14.31 -13.07 2.00
CA SER A 87 -14.79 -13.45 0.67
C SER A 87 -13.66 -13.48 -0.35
N ALA A 88 -12.83 -12.43 -0.40
CA ALA A 88 -11.71 -12.35 -1.32
C ALA A 88 -10.67 -13.46 -1.07
N ARG A 89 -10.35 -13.76 0.19
CA ARG A 89 -9.43 -14.86 0.57
C ARG A 89 -9.99 -16.22 0.23
N ALA A 90 -11.31 -16.42 0.39
CA ALA A 90 -11.98 -17.67 0.02
C ALA A 90 -11.98 -17.88 -1.50
N LEU A 91 -12.07 -16.82 -2.29
CA LEU A 91 -12.03 -16.90 -3.75
C LEU A 91 -10.62 -17.11 -4.31
N ASP A 92 -9.61 -16.52 -3.66
CA ASP A 92 -8.21 -16.68 -4.03
C ASP A 92 -7.30 -16.74 -2.79
N PRO A 93 -6.80 -17.93 -2.43
CA PRO A 93 -5.90 -18.11 -1.29
C PRO A 93 -4.55 -17.37 -1.41
N GLN A 94 -4.13 -16.99 -2.61
CA GLN A 94 -2.85 -16.32 -2.87
C GLN A 94 -2.99 -14.81 -3.08
N LEU A 95 -4.21 -14.31 -3.11
CA LEU A 95 -4.51 -12.89 -3.32
C LEU A 95 -3.87 -12.03 -2.24
N ARG A 96 -3.24 -10.94 -2.63
CA ARG A 96 -2.75 -9.96 -1.67
C ARG A 96 -3.89 -9.05 -1.21
N ILE A 97 -4.16 -9.05 0.10
CA ILE A 97 -5.25 -8.27 0.69
C ILE A 97 -4.68 -7.25 1.67
N VAL A 98 -4.92 -5.98 1.39
CA VAL A 98 -4.60 -4.86 2.29
C VAL A 98 -5.91 -4.27 2.78
N ALA A 99 -6.08 -4.15 4.08
CA ALA A 99 -7.30 -3.59 4.67
C ALA A 99 -7.00 -2.38 5.54
N VAL A 100 -7.96 -1.46 5.60
CA VAL A 100 -7.94 -0.33 6.52
C VAL A 100 -8.81 -0.66 7.72
N CYS A 101 -8.36 -0.33 8.93
CA CYS A 101 -9.19 -0.36 10.13
C CYS A 101 -9.54 1.06 10.58
N GLN A 102 -10.76 1.22 11.11
CA GLN A 102 -11.21 2.47 11.72
C GLN A 102 -10.96 2.46 13.24
N ALA A 103 -11.04 1.28 13.84
CA ALA A 103 -10.74 1.07 15.25
C ALA A 103 -9.54 0.12 15.41
N PRO A 104 -8.59 0.41 16.32
CA PRO A 104 -7.41 -0.43 16.53
C PRO A 104 -7.75 -1.90 16.84
N GLU A 105 -8.89 -2.14 17.51
CA GLU A 105 -9.37 -3.47 17.87
C GLU A 105 -9.83 -4.29 16.66
N ALA A 106 -10.14 -3.64 15.54
CA ALA A 106 -10.51 -4.31 14.30
C ALA A 106 -9.31 -4.91 13.58
N ALA A 107 -8.09 -4.42 13.83
CA ALA A 107 -6.90 -4.87 13.12
C ALA A 107 -6.66 -6.38 13.27
N SER A 108 -6.80 -6.92 14.48
CA SER A 108 -6.66 -8.36 14.73
C SER A 108 -7.72 -9.20 14.02
N LYS A 109 -8.95 -8.68 13.90
CA LYS A 109 -10.04 -9.35 13.19
C LYS A 109 -9.82 -9.35 11.69
N LEU A 110 -9.33 -8.25 11.12
CA LEU A 110 -8.99 -8.14 9.70
C LEU A 110 -7.86 -9.11 9.31
N LEU A 111 -6.81 -9.22 10.15
CA LEU A 111 -5.76 -10.22 9.95
C LEU A 111 -6.32 -11.65 10.02
N ALA A 112 -7.16 -11.94 11.00
CA ALA A 112 -7.82 -13.25 11.13
C ALA A 112 -8.78 -13.54 9.96
N ALA A 113 -9.38 -12.51 9.38
CA ALA A 113 -10.23 -12.60 8.18
C ALA A 113 -9.44 -12.88 6.88
N GLY A 114 -8.10 -12.83 6.93
CA GLY A 114 -7.25 -13.13 5.78
C GLY A 114 -6.57 -11.93 5.15
N ALA A 115 -6.62 -10.73 5.75
CA ALA A 115 -5.82 -9.61 5.30
C ALA A 115 -4.32 -9.88 5.54
N ASP A 116 -3.47 -9.61 4.55
CA ASP A 116 -2.02 -9.73 4.68
C ASP A 116 -1.43 -8.53 5.41
N LYS A 117 -2.07 -7.38 5.28
CA LYS A 117 -1.68 -6.13 5.94
C LYS A 117 -2.89 -5.33 6.35
N VAL A 118 -2.81 -4.77 7.55
CA VAL A 118 -3.81 -3.81 8.06
C VAL A 118 -3.13 -2.47 8.27
N VAL A 119 -3.83 -1.42 7.89
CA VAL A 119 -3.39 -0.02 8.00
C VAL A 119 -4.40 0.74 8.84
N ASP A 120 -3.93 1.40 9.90
CA ASP A 120 -4.71 2.39 10.66
C ASP A 120 -4.34 3.79 10.15
N PRO A 121 -5.22 4.45 9.38
CA PRO A 121 -4.93 5.77 8.83
C PRO A 121 -4.89 6.86 9.91
N TYR A 122 -5.59 6.67 11.02
CA TYR A 122 -5.61 7.64 12.11
C TYR A 122 -4.32 7.58 12.93
N GLU A 123 -3.79 6.39 13.19
CA GLU A 123 -2.48 6.21 13.83
C GLU A 123 -1.38 6.87 12.99
N ILE A 124 -1.36 6.57 11.69
CA ILE A 124 -0.37 7.16 10.76
C ILE A 124 -0.51 8.68 10.72
N SER A 125 -1.73 9.19 10.55
CA SER A 125 -1.98 10.63 10.48
C SER A 125 -1.67 11.33 11.80
N GLY A 126 -2.04 10.72 12.94
CA GLY A 126 -1.74 11.24 14.26
C GLY A 126 -0.24 11.31 14.53
N ALA A 127 0.50 10.26 14.22
CA ALA A 127 1.96 10.25 14.31
C ALA A 127 2.58 11.34 13.41
N ARG A 128 2.06 11.49 12.19
CA ARG A 128 2.55 12.52 11.25
C ARG A 128 2.32 13.94 11.75
N VAL A 129 1.12 14.23 12.26
CA VAL A 129 0.79 15.55 12.86
C VAL A 129 1.68 15.81 14.08
N HIS A 130 1.91 14.79 14.93
CA HIS A 130 2.82 14.92 16.06
C HIS A 130 4.25 15.29 15.63
N GLU A 131 4.80 14.61 14.64
CA GLU A 131 6.15 14.89 14.12
C GLU A 131 6.24 16.29 13.50
N LEU A 132 5.22 16.75 12.78
CA LEU A 132 5.14 18.11 12.22
C LEU A 132 5.20 19.19 13.32
N ILE A 133 4.61 18.93 14.50
CA ILE A 133 4.65 19.84 15.63
C ILE A 133 6.01 19.81 16.33
N GLN A 134 6.59 18.63 16.51
CA GLN A 134 7.81 18.44 17.29
C GLN A 134 9.08 18.73 16.49
N ARG A 135 9.09 18.37 15.20
CA ARG A 135 10.29 18.39 14.35
C ARG A 135 9.95 18.77 12.89
N PRO A 136 9.39 19.97 12.66
CA PRO A 136 8.93 20.37 11.31
C PRO A 136 10.03 20.25 10.26
N GLU A 137 11.26 20.69 10.58
CA GLU A 137 12.38 20.66 9.64
C GLU A 137 12.78 19.23 9.21
N VAL A 138 12.65 18.24 10.13
CA VAL A 138 12.91 16.83 9.81
C VAL A 138 11.82 16.27 8.90
N VAL A 139 10.58 16.66 9.14
CA VAL A 139 9.44 16.25 8.32
C VAL A 139 9.57 16.83 6.92
N ASP A 140 9.87 18.11 6.78
CA ASP A 140 10.09 18.77 5.49
C ASP A 140 11.24 18.10 4.71
N LEU A 141 12.33 17.75 5.40
CA LEU A 141 13.44 17.02 4.79
C LEU A 141 13.00 15.64 4.27
N LEU A 142 12.26 14.87 5.09
CA LEU A 142 11.75 13.54 4.69
C LEU A 142 10.74 13.65 3.54
N GLU A 143 9.87 14.64 3.53
CA GLU A 143 8.93 14.87 2.42
C GLU A 143 9.67 15.17 1.12
N GLN A 144 10.68 16.00 1.17
CA GLN A 144 11.49 16.31 0.00
C GLN A 144 12.31 15.13 -0.50
N THR A 145 12.78 14.25 0.42
CA THR A 145 13.67 13.13 0.08
C THR A 145 12.93 11.84 -0.27
N VAL A 146 11.87 11.50 0.46
CA VAL A 146 11.17 10.20 0.33
C VAL A 146 9.95 10.31 -0.58
N PHE A 147 9.22 11.43 -0.49
CA PHE A 147 7.98 11.66 -1.22
C PHE A 147 8.06 12.78 -2.25
N GLY A 148 9.15 13.53 -2.27
CA GLY A 148 9.36 14.65 -3.20
C GLY A 148 9.73 14.19 -4.61
N VAL A 149 9.30 14.98 -5.59
CA VAL A 149 9.58 14.74 -7.01
C VAL A 149 10.99 15.25 -7.41
N GLN A 150 11.77 15.81 -6.48
CA GLN A 150 13.04 16.49 -6.78
C GLN A 150 14.25 15.83 -6.09
N ASP A 151 15.20 15.42 -6.93
CA ASP A 151 16.64 15.19 -6.72
C ASP A 151 17.13 14.15 -5.69
N LEU A 152 16.30 13.63 -4.78
CA LEU A 152 16.68 12.54 -3.89
C LEU A 152 15.72 11.36 -4.09
N ASN A 153 16.22 10.29 -4.69
CA ASN A 153 15.48 9.04 -4.87
C ASN A 153 15.96 8.00 -3.86
N VAL A 154 15.03 7.44 -3.08
CA VAL A 154 15.32 6.24 -2.29
C VAL A 154 15.16 5.03 -3.20
N ALA A 155 16.24 4.29 -3.38
CA ALA A 155 16.24 3.07 -4.18
C ALA A 155 16.67 1.88 -3.33
N GLU A 156 15.96 0.77 -3.48
CA GLU A 156 16.38 -0.52 -2.95
C GLU A 156 17.16 -1.27 -4.04
N ILE A 157 18.35 -1.72 -3.70
CA ILE A 157 19.21 -2.49 -4.61
C ILE A 157 19.46 -3.86 -4.00
N THR A 158 18.98 -4.89 -4.66
CA THR A 158 19.30 -6.27 -4.29
C THR A 158 20.70 -6.62 -4.77
N ILE A 159 21.58 -7.01 -3.84
CA ILE A 159 22.97 -7.40 -4.13
C ILE A 159 23.01 -8.90 -4.46
N PRO A 160 23.37 -9.30 -5.69
CA PRO A 160 23.51 -10.71 -6.04
C PRO A 160 24.66 -11.38 -5.26
N ARG A 161 24.51 -12.66 -4.93
CA ARG A 161 25.50 -13.45 -4.15
C ARG A 161 26.92 -13.46 -4.75
N HIS A 162 27.07 -13.22 -6.04
CA HIS A 162 28.36 -13.26 -6.73
C HIS A 162 28.87 -11.86 -7.13
N SER A 163 28.25 -10.79 -6.59
CA SER A 163 28.74 -9.44 -6.84
C SER A 163 29.96 -9.12 -6.00
N TRP A 164 30.78 -8.19 -6.44
CA TRP A 164 31.95 -7.72 -5.68
C TRP A 164 31.58 -7.05 -4.33
N VAL A 165 30.34 -6.68 -4.17
CA VAL A 165 29.78 -6.05 -2.94
C VAL A 165 29.37 -7.10 -1.92
N HIS A 166 29.16 -8.35 -2.33
CA HIS A 166 28.74 -9.43 -1.43
C HIS A 166 29.82 -9.75 -0.41
N GLY A 167 29.46 -9.70 0.87
CA GLY A 167 30.41 -9.94 1.98
C GLY A 167 31.32 -8.76 2.34
N VAL A 168 31.17 -7.61 1.67
CA VAL A 168 31.93 -6.41 2.02
C VAL A 168 31.33 -5.75 3.26
N HIS A 169 32.18 -5.37 4.20
CA HIS A 169 31.75 -4.67 5.42
C HIS A 169 31.20 -3.27 5.08
N LEU A 170 30.15 -2.83 5.77
CA LEU A 170 29.46 -1.54 5.54
C LEU A 170 30.43 -0.34 5.49
N SER A 171 31.46 -0.33 6.36
CA SER A 171 32.48 0.71 6.35
C SER A 171 33.33 0.76 5.07
N GLY A 172 33.47 -0.38 4.38
CA GLY A 172 34.15 -0.46 3.07
C GLY A 172 33.26 0.06 1.94
N LEU A 173 31.97 -0.20 2.00
CA LEU A 173 31.00 0.30 1.04
C LEU A 173 30.91 1.83 1.05
N ARG A 174 30.87 2.45 2.24
CA ARG A 174 30.87 3.93 2.36
C ARG A 174 32.07 4.60 1.69
N LYS A 175 33.23 3.95 1.65
CA LYS A 175 34.43 4.48 0.99
C LYS A 175 34.41 4.30 -0.52
N ALA A 176 33.67 3.31 -1.02
CA ALA A 176 33.56 3.00 -2.44
C ALA A 176 32.41 3.74 -3.13
N MET A 177 31.46 4.28 -2.36
CA MET A 177 30.33 5.05 -2.90
C MET A 177 30.81 6.43 -3.35
N THR A 178 30.60 6.73 -4.62
CA THR A 178 30.85 8.02 -5.21
C THR A 178 29.93 9.10 -4.64
N GLN A 179 30.33 10.36 -4.77
CA GLN A 179 29.58 11.54 -4.31
C GLN A 179 28.11 11.46 -4.76
N ASN A 180 27.17 11.75 -3.86
CA ASN A 180 25.71 11.80 -4.02
C ASN A 180 24.92 10.54 -3.69
N LEU A 181 25.51 9.53 -3.03
CA LEU A 181 24.78 8.39 -2.50
C LEU A 181 24.90 8.33 -0.98
N ILE A 182 23.78 8.23 -0.28
CA ILE A 182 23.72 8.01 1.16
C ILE A 182 23.16 6.62 1.40
N LEU A 183 23.95 5.76 2.03
CA LEU A 183 23.46 4.46 2.45
C LEU A 183 22.64 4.63 3.73
N LEU A 184 21.33 4.38 3.62
CA LEU A 184 20.38 4.49 4.73
C LEU A 184 20.43 3.25 5.63
N GLY A 185 20.60 2.05 5.05
CA GLY A 185 20.67 0.82 5.79
C GLY A 185 20.82 -0.40 4.90
N VAL A 186 21.01 -1.56 5.48
CA VAL A 186 21.12 -2.85 4.77
C VAL A 186 20.20 -3.87 5.44
N VAL A 187 19.52 -4.65 4.62
CA VAL A 187 18.74 -5.82 5.06
C VAL A 187 19.53 -7.06 4.70
N ASP A 188 19.93 -7.84 5.70
CA ASP A 188 20.57 -9.13 5.49
C ASP A 188 19.50 -10.24 5.45
N LEU A 189 19.15 -10.69 4.25
CA LEU A 189 18.12 -11.71 4.05
C LEU A 189 18.48 -13.10 4.60
N GLU A 190 19.76 -13.33 4.94
CA GLU A 190 20.21 -14.60 5.53
C GLU A 190 20.10 -14.59 7.06
N ARG A 191 20.15 -13.41 7.68
CA ARG A 191 20.07 -13.21 9.14
C ARG A 191 18.72 -12.72 9.64
N GLY A 192 17.83 -12.34 8.73
CA GLY A 192 16.53 -11.79 9.06
C GLY A 192 16.14 -10.68 8.07
N ARG A 193 14.99 -10.05 8.32
CA ARG A 193 14.51 -8.91 7.51
C ARG A 193 14.64 -7.58 8.25
N ASP A 194 15.44 -7.52 9.30
CA ASP A 194 15.63 -6.30 10.07
C ASP A 194 16.60 -5.36 9.36
N LEU A 195 16.28 -4.08 9.38
CA LEU A 195 17.12 -3.04 8.80
C LEU A 195 18.31 -2.77 9.74
N ILE A 196 19.53 -2.91 9.22
CA ILE A 196 20.77 -2.64 9.93
C ILE A 196 21.31 -1.26 9.48
N PHE A 197 21.58 -0.38 10.42
CA PHE A 197 22.07 0.99 10.19
C PHE A 197 23.58 1.12 10.32
#